data_dd70a101efa80ecdd76f0318caf1f4b6
#
_entry.id   dd70a101efa80ecdd76f0318caf1f4b6
#
_cell.length_a   1.000
_cell.length_b   1.000
_cell.length_c   1.000
_cell.angle_alpha   90.00
_cell.angle_beta   90.00
_cell.angle_gamma   90.00
#
_symmetry.space_group_name_H-M   'P 1'
#
loop_
_entity.id
_entity.type
_entity.pdbx_description
1 polymer ?
#
loop_
_entity_poly.entity_id
_entity_poly.type
_entity_poly.pdbx_seq_one_letter_code
_entity_poly.pdbx_strand_id
1 'polypeptide(L)'
;MADPTQPPQALIIGAGAGLSASFARALARDGYALHLTARDIAKLEPLAAETGATLHQLDGTDAKGVAALVADLPGELRVACYNPSARQRGPIIELDPETVRKAVEVTAHGAFLLGQAAARRMLDQPMRDNRRGTILFTGASAGVKGFPLSAPFAMGKFAQRGLAQSMARELHPKGIHVAWINIDGGIRNASRPERVEATDNPDSMLDPDAIAREYMHLIHQDRSAWSNELTLRPWVERF
;
A
#
# COMPACT_ATOMS: atom_id res chain seq x y z
N MET A 1 1.47 0.62 -27.86
CA MET A 1 2.72 0.32 -27.10
C MET A 1 3.08 1.55 -26.32
N ALA A 2 3.44 1.41 -25.03
CA ALA A 2 3.84 2.55 -24.21
C ALA A 2 5.13 3.17 -24.75
N ASP A 3 5.19 4.49 -24.73
CA ASP A 3 6.37 5.25 -25.17
C ASP A 3 7.54 5.00 -24.18
N PRO A 4 8.67 4.44 -24.63
CA PRO A 4 9.80 4.15 -23.76
C PRO A 4 10.51 5.40 -23.22
N THR A 5 10.16 6.58 -23.70
CA THR A 5 10.71 7.87 -23.24
C THR A 5 9.94 8.43 -22.03
N GLN A 6 8.76 7.89 -21.72
CA GLN A 6 7.99 8.32 -20.56
C GLN A 6 8.55 7.72 -19.27
N PRO A 7 8.53 8.48 -18.16
CA PRO A 7 8.95 7.96 -16.86
C PRO A 7 8.04 6.79 -16.42
N PRO A 8 8.59 5.83 -15.64
CA PRO A 8 7.79 4.74 -15.09
C PRO A 8 6.69 5.30 -14.19
N GLN A 9 5.51 4.70 -14.26
CA GLN A 9 4.34 5.16 -13.48
C GLN A 9 4.26 4.42 -12.14
N ALA A 10 3.93 5.16 -11.09
CA ALA A 10 3.63 4.61 -9.77
C ALA A 10 2.26 5.08 -9.29
N LEU A 11 1.42 4.13 -8.87
CA LEU A 11 0.08 4.39 -8.33
C LEU A 11 0.02 4.03 -6.84
N ILE A 12 -0.44 4.97 -6.02
CA ILE A 12 -0.72 4.74 -4.60
C ILE A 12 -2.21 4.95 -4.36
N ILE A 13 -2.95 3.89 -4.04
CA ILE A 13 -4.33 3.99 -3.56
C ILE A 13 -4.33 4.22 -2.05
N GLY A 14 -5.09 5.23 -1.59
CA GLY A 14 -5.18 5.62 -0.19
C GLY A 14 -3.99 6.44 0.28
N ALA A 15 -3.63 7.44 -0.51
CA ALA A 15 -2.59 8.38 -0.12
C ALA A 15 -3.02 9.29 1.04
N GLY A 16 -2.06 9.69 1.87
CA GLY A 16 -2.26 10.54 3.04
C GLY A 16 -0.94 11.06 3.59
N ALA A 17 -0.99 11.88 4.62
CA ALA A 17 0.16 12.61 5.18
C ALA A 17 1.20 11.75 5.93
N GLY A 18 0.98 10.45 6.10
CA GLY A 18 1.93 9.56 6.78
C GLY A 18 2.82 8.78 5.82
N LEU A 19 2.84 7.45 5.96
CA LEU A 19 3.64 6.55 5.15
C LEU A 19 3.52 6.80 3.64
N SER A 20 2.30 7.00 3.14
CA SER A 20 2.10 7.22 1.71
C SER A 20 2.78 8.49 1.20
N ALA A 21 2.87 9.56 2.03
CA ALA A 21 3.59 10.77 1.65
C ALA A 21 5.10 10.53 1.58
N SER A 22 5.68 9.84 2.58
CA SER A 22 7.10 9.47 2.56
C SER A 22 7.44 8.58 1.38
N PHE A 23 6.57 7.61 1.08
CA PHE A 23 6.77 6.73 -0.07
C PHE A 23 6.62 7.46 -1.41
N ALA A 24 5.64 8.37 -1.55
CA ALA A 24 5.49 9.21 -2.74
C ALA A 24 6.74 10.07 -2.99
N ARG A 25 7.30 10.71 -1.94
CA ARG A 25 8.56 11.46 -2.05
C ARG A 25 9.73 10.58 -2.49
N ALA A 26 9.82 9.36 -1.96
CA ALA A 26 10.86 8.42 -2.33
C ALA A 26 10.75 8.01 -3.81
N LEU A 27 9.55 7.68 -4.28
CA LEU A 27 9.29 7.36 -5.69
C LEU A 27 9.56 8.55 -6.62
N ALA A 28 9.17 9.78 -6.24
CA ALA A 28 9.47 10.97 -7.04
C ALA A 28 10.98 11.20 -7.20
N ARG A 29 11.75 11.05 -6.11
CA ARG A 29 13.22 11.12 -6.17
C ARG A 29 13.85 10.03 -7.04
N ASP A 30 13.20 8.89 -7.15
CA ASP A 30 13.63 7.75 -7.98
C ASP A 30 13.16 7.86 -9.44
N GLY A 31 12.53 8.99 -9.81
CA GLY A 31 12.14 9.31 -11.19
C GLY A 31 10.80 8.74 -11.65
N TYR A 32 9.95 8.27 -10.74
CA TYR A 32 8.59 7.85 -11.09
C TYR A 32 7.65 9.03 -11.31
N ALA A 33 6.80 8.95 -12.32
CA ALA A 33 5.60 9.78 -12.42
C ALA A 33 4.52 9.20 -11.49
N LEU A 34 4.00 10.06 -10.60
CA LEU A 34 3.15 9.63 -9.50
C LEU A 34 1.67 9.87 -9.76
N HIS A 35 0.87 8.88 -9.38
CA HIS A 35 -0.58 8.96 -9.31
C HIS A 35 -1.02 8.64 -7.87
N LEU A 36 -1.61 9.63 -7.21
CA LEU A 36 -2.07 9.49 -5.82
C LEU A 36 -3.59 9.53 -5.76
N THR A 37 -4.18 8.59 -5.05
CA THR A 37 -5.64 8.58 -4.89
C THR A 37 -6.07 8.74 -3.44
N ALA A 38 -7.15 9.48 -3.25
CA ALA A 38 -7.88 9.57 -2.00
C ALA A 38 -9.36 9.92 -2.28
N ARG A 39 -10.22 9.69 -1.28
CA ARG A 39 -11.62 10.14 -1.33
C ARG A 39 -11.73 11.67 -1.25
N ASP A 40 -10.81 12.30 -0.53
CA ASP A 40 -10.65 13.74 -0.40
C ASP A 40 -9.23 14.10 -0.84
N ILE A 41 -9.11 14.61 -2.07
CA ILE A 41 -7.81 14.93 -2.69
C ILE A 41 -7.26 16.28 -2.26
N ALA A 42 -8.07 17.18 -1.70
CA ALA A 42 -7.59 18.49 -1.25
C ALA A 42 -6.46 18.38 -0.21
N LYS A 43 -6.50 17.34 0.62
CA LYS A 43 -5.44 17.02 1.60
C LYS A 43 -4.12 16.61 0.97
N LEU A 44 -4.10 16.27 -0.31
CA LEU A 44 -2.93 15.82 -1.03
C LEU A 44 -2.28 16.92 -1.88
N GLU A 45 -2.93 18.07 -2.03
CA GLU A 45 -2.41 19.20 -2.84
C GLU A 45 -0.98 19.62 -2.47
N PRO A 46 -0.63 19.77 -1.17
CA PRO A 46 0.75 20.11 -0.81
C PRO A 46 1.75 19.04 -1.24
N LEU A 47 1.39 17.75 -1.11
CA LEU A 47 2.23 16.64 -1.52
C LEU A 47 2.35 16.57 -3.04
N ALA A 48 1.27 16.84 -3.76
CA ALA A 48 1.28 16.89 -5.22
C ALA A 48 2.16 18.03 -5.75
N ALA A 49 2.08 19.22 -5.13
CA ALA A 49 2.94 20.35 -5.47
C ALA A 49 4.43 20.05 -5.24
N GLU A 50 4.75 19.28 -4.17
CA GLU A 50 6.12 18.88 -3.85
C GLU A 50 6.68 17.81 -4.80
N THR A 51 5.83 16.84 -5.19
CA THR A 51 6.27 15.62 -5.90
C THR A 51 5.95 15.61 -7.39
N GLY A 52 5.17 16.57 -7.89
CA GLY A 52 4.64 16.57 -9.24
C GLY A 52 3.55 15.51 -9.49
N ALA A 53 2.95 14.97 -8.42
CA ALA A 53 1.97 13.90 -8.53
C ALA A 53 0.64 14.36 -9.14
N THR A 54 0.05 13.51 -9.98
CA THR A 54 -1.33 13.65 -10.45
C THR A 54 -2.28 13.10 -9.38
N LEU A 55 -3.28 13.89 -9.01
CA LEU A 55 -4.28 13.52 -8.02
C LEU A 55 -5.54 12.94 -8.67
N HIS A 56 -6.07 11.87 -8.09
CA HIS A 56 -7.31 11.24 -8.52
C HIS A 56 -8.25 11.05 -7.33
N GLN A 57 -9.45 11.61 -7.41
CA GLN A 57 -10.49 11.35 -6.42
C GLN A 57 -11.08 9.97 -6.67
N LEU A 58 -10.82 9.03 -5.77
CA LEU A 58 -11.24 7.63 -5.93
C LEU A 58 -11.49 6.98 -4.56
N ASP A 59 -12.58 6.21 -4.48
CA ASP A 59 -12.73 5.21 -3.43
C ASP A 59 -12.08 3.90 -3.88
N GLY A 60 -11.14 3.37 -3.10
CA GLY A 60 -10.46 2.12 -3.43
C GLY A 60 -11.36 0.88 -3.47
N THR A 61 -12.64 1.00 -3.11
CA THR A 61 -13.65 -0.06 -3.22
C THR A 61 -14.51 0.06 -4.49
N ASP A 62 -14.34 1.13 -5.26
CA ASP A 62 -15.01 1.28 -6.56
C ASP A 62 -14.29 0.46 -7.64
N ALA A 63 -14.82 -0.72 -7.93
CA ALA A 63 -14.23 -1.65 -8.89
C ALA A 63 -14.08 -1.06 -10.30
N LYS A 64 -15.08 -0.26 -10.76
CA LYS A 64 -15.03 0.36 -12.08
C LYS A 64 -14.03 1.51 -12.12
N GLY A 65 -14.03 2.35 -11.09
CA GLY A 65 -13.11 3.48 -10.97
C GLY A 65 -11.65 3.02 -10.87
N VAL A 66 -11.36 1.99 -10.06
CA VAL A 66 -10.00 1.42 -9.95
C VAL A 66 -9.55 0.84 -11.29
N ALA A 67 -10.40 0.06 -11.96
CA ALA A 67 -10.06 -0.54 -13.26
C ALA A 67 -9.83 0.52 -14.34
N ALA A 68 -10.69 1.53 -14.43
CA ALA A 68 -10.56 2.63 -15.39
C ALA A 68 -9.27 3.44 -15.13
N LEU A 69 -9.02 3.85 -13.87
CA LEU A 69 -7.81 4.58 -13.54
C LEU A 69 -6.55 3.82 -13.96
N VAL A 70 -6.45 2.53 -13.63
CA VAL A 70 -5.26 1.73 -13.98
C VAL A 70 -5.12 1.56 -15.49
N ALA A 71 -6.23 1.42 -16.24
CA ALA A 71 -6.20 1.32 -17.69
C ALA A 71 -5.76 2.62 -18.36
N ASP A 72 -6.14 3.77 -17.82
CA ASP A 72 -5.91 5.10 -18.40
C ASP A 72 -4.55 5.71 -18.00
N LEU A 73 -3.78 5.08 -17.11
CA LEU A 73 -2.45 5.56 -16.75
C LEU A 73 -1.56 5.69 -18.00
N PRO A 74 -0.83 6.81 -18.17
CA PRO A 74 0.11 6.93 -19.26
C PRO A 74 1.32 6.00 -19.06
N GLY A 75 1.93 5.54 -20.12
CA GLY A 75 3.19 4.78 -20.06
C GLY A 75 3.08 3.42 -19.33
N GLU A 76 4.16 3.00 -18.70
CA GLU A 76 4.29 1.69 -18.06
C GLU A 76 4.06 1.78 -16.54
N LEU A 77 3.05 1.09 -16.04
CA LEU A 77 2.82 0.97 -14.59
C LEU A 77 3.87 0.04 -13.98
N ARG A 78 4.79 0.59 -13.19
CA ARG A 78 5.88 -0.17 -12.57
C ARG A 78 5.69 -0.41 -11.08
N VAL A 79 4.93 0.45 -10.40
CA VAL A 79 4.62 0.31 -8.98
C VAL A 79 3.14 0.54 -8.74
N ALA A 80 2.50 -0.38 -8.02
CA ALA A 80 1.14 -0.22 -7.51
C ALA A 80 1.13 -0.53 -6.01
N CYS A 81 0.65 0.41 -5.18
CA CYS A 81 0.60 0.26 -3.74
C CYS A 81 -0.83 0.44 -3.22
N TYR A 82 -1.32 -0.53 -2.44
CA TYR A 82 -2.58 -0.43 -1.72
C TYR A 82 -2.33 -0.17 -0.24
N ASN A 83 -2.70 1.02 0.22
CA ASN A 83 -2.47 1.46 1.60
C ASN A 83 -3.75 1.54 2.46
N PRO A 84 -5.00 1.61 1.91
CA PRO A 84 -6.18 1.77 2.74
C PRO A 84 -6.39 0.61 3.71
N SER A 85 -6.95 0.96 4.87
CA SER A 85 -7.50 -0.01 5.80
C SER A 85 -8.60 0.66 6.63
N ALA A 86 -9.57 -0.13 7.07
CA ALA A 86 -10.60 0.33 7.99
C ALA A 86 -10.45 -0.41 9.32
N ARG A 87 -10.57 0.37 10.40
CA ARG A 87 -10.51 -0.14 11.77
C ARG A 87 -11.84 0.13 12.44
N GLN A 88 -12.53 -0.93 12.80
CA GLN A 88 -13.68 -0.89 13.70
C GLN A 88 -13.29 -1.61 14.98
N ARG A 89 -13.38 -0.93 16.11
CA ARG A 89 -13.06 -1.49 17.43
C ARG A 89 -14.32 -1.64 18.26
N GLY A 90 -14.41 -2.74 18.97
CA GLY A 90 -15.50 -3.02 19.90
C GLY A 90 -15.55 -4.47 20.33
N PRO A 91 -16.30 -4.79 21.42
CA PRO A 91 -16.61 -6.17 21.79
C PRO A 91 -17.30 -6.89 20.63
N ILE A 92 -16.97 -8.16 20.41
CA ILE A 92 -17.49 -8.94 19.26
C ILE A 92 -19.03 -8.99 19.25
N ILE A 93 -19.65 -8.99 20.40
CA ILE A 93 -21.12 -9.05 20.56
C ILE A 93 -21.82 -7.71 20.27
N GLU A 94 -21.08 -6.62 20.18
CA GLU A 94 -21.60 -5.26 19.95
C GLU A 94 -21.28 -4.73 18.55
N LEU A 95 -20.46 -5.45 17.77
CA LEU A 95 -20.08 -5.00 16.44
C LEU A 95 -21.26 -5.07 15.47
N ASP A 96 -21.56 -3.97 14.82
CA ASP A 96 -22.55 -3.94 13.73
C ASP A 96 -22.03 -4.72 12.50
N PRO A 97 -22.78 -5.74 12.02
CA PRO A 97 -22.35 -6.58 10.92
C PRO A 97 -22.06 -5.82 9.61
N GLU A 98 -22.82 -4.75 9.32
CA GLU A 98 -22.62 -3.96 8.11
C GLU A 98 -21.32 -3.12 8.18
N THR A 99 -21.00 -2.59 9.33
CA THR A 99 -19.74 -1.89 9.57
C THR A 99 -18.55 -2.84 9.46
N VAL A 100 -18.69 -4.09 9.96
CA VAL A 100 -17.68 -5.13 9.79
C VAL A 100 -17.48 -5.47 8.31
N ARG A 101 -18.58 -5.67 7.56
CA ARG A 101 -18.53 -5.94 6.12
C ARG A 101 -17.75 -4.84 5.38
N LYS A 102 -18.08 -3.57 5.64
CA LYS A 102 -17.39 -2.41 5.04
C LYS A 102 -15.91 -2.37 5.40
N ALA A 103 -15.55 -2.70 6.64
CA ALA A 103 -14.15 -2.71 7.05
C ALA A 103 -13.33 -3.77 6.29
N VAL A 104 -13.90 -4.95 6.07
CA VAL A 104 -13.27 -6.02 5.27
C VAL A 104 -13.22 -5.61 3.79
N GLU A 105 -14.29 -5.02 3.26
CA GLU A 105 -14.36 -4.51 1.90
C GLU A 105 -13.24 -3.49 1.60
N VAL A 106 -13.09 -2.48 2.44
CA VAL A 106 -12.00 -1.49 2.29
C VAL A 106 -10.62 -2.14 2.38
N THR A 107 -10.42 -3.07 3.33
CA THR A 107 -9.07 -3.56 3.61
C THR A 107 -8.63 -4.68 2.66
N ALA A 108 -9.53 -5.59 2.33
CA ALA A 108 -9.22 -6.80 1.56
C ALA A 108 -9.74 -6.73 0.11
N HIS A 109 -11.03 -6.43 -0.09
CA HIS A 109 -11.61 -6.40 -1.43
C HIS A 109 -11.00 -5.26 -2.28
N GLY A 110 -10.85 -4.06 -1.72
CA GLY A 110 -10.16 -2.97 -2.43
C GLY A 110 -8.71 -3.32 -2.80
N ALA A 111 -7.99 -4.05 -1.92
CA ALA A 111 -6.65 -4.55 -2.26
C ALA A 111 -6.69 -5.53 -3.44
N PHE A 112 -7.70 -6.41 -3.51
CA PHE A 112 -7.93 -7.30 -4.65
C PHE A 112 -8.19 -6.50 -5.94
N LEU A 113 -9.00 -5.46 -5.89
CA LEU A 113 -9.33 -4.64 -7.07
C LEU A 113 -8.09 -4.00 -7.67
N LEU A 114 -7.25 -3.34 -6.85
CA LEU A 114 -5.97 -2.80 -7.31
C LEU A 114 -5.05 -3.91 -7.81
N GLY A 115 -4.89 -4.97 -7.03
CA GLY A 115 -4.00 -6.09 -7.37
C GLY A 115 -4.33 -6.70 -8.72
N GLN A 116 -5.62 -6.95 -9.00
CA GLN A 116 -6.09 -7.49 -10.26
C GLN A 116 -5.87 -6.51 -11.42
N ALA A 117 -6.25 -5.25 -11.27
CA ALA A 117 -6.11 -4.25 -12.33
C ALA A 117 -4.63 -4.01 -12.67
N ALA A 118 -3.77 -3.84 -11.63
CA ALA A 118 -2.34 -3.67 -11.81
C ALA A 118 -1.69 -4.90 -12.46
N ALA A 119 -2.03 -6.12 -12.02
CA ALA A 119 -1.50 -7.35 -12.60
C ALA A 119 -1.85 -7.47 -14.10
N ARG A 120 -3.10 -7.21 -14.48
CA ARG A 120 -3.51 -7.19 -15.91
C ARG A 120 -2.67 -6.20 -16.71
N ARG A 121 -2.57 -4.96 -16.25
CA ARG A 121 -1.79 -3.91 -16.90
C ARG A 121 -0.32 -4.29 -17.02
N MET A 122 0.30 -4.81 -15.94
CA MET A 122 1.71 -5.19 -15.92
C MET A 122 2.00 -6.40 -16.81
N LEU A 123 1.07 -7.37 -16.94
CA LEU A 123 1.24 -8.53 -17.84
C LEU A 123 1.25 -8.14 -19.31
N ASP A 124 0.52 -7.09 -19.70
CA ASP A 124 0.49 -6.57 -21.05
C ASP A 124 1.70 -5.68 -21.40
N GLN A 125 2.55 -5.37 -20.40
CA GLN A 125 3.75 -4.54 -20.58
C GLN A 125 5.00 -5.38 -20.89
N PRO A 126 6.00 -4.80 -21.57
CA PRO A 126 7.27 -5.48 -21.77
C PRO A 126 8.01 -5.66 -20.43
N MET A 127 8.81 -6.72 -20.37
CA MET A 127 9.81 -6.83 -19.29
C MET A 127 10.91 -5.79 -19.50
N ARG A 128 11.29 -5.10 -18.41
CA ARG A 128 12.48 -4.27 -18.32
C ARG A 128 13.27 -4.68 -17.10
N ASP A 129 14.58 -4.81 -17.24
CA ASP A 129 15.46 -5.28 -16.14
C ASP A 129 14.94 -6.57 -15.49
N ASN A 130 14.44 -7.47 -16.36
CA ASN A 130 13.87 -8.76 -15.97
C ASN A 130 12.64 -8.70 -15.06
N ARG A 131 11.90 -7.58 -15.03
CA ARG A 131 10.63 -7.42 -14.30
C ARG A 131 9.58 -6.65 -15.09
N ARG A 132 8.32 -6.82 -14.75
CA ARG A 132 7.19 -6.07 -15.30
C ARG A 132 6.73 -4.96 -14.35
N GLY A 133 6.83 -5.19 -13.05
CA GLY A 133 6.46 -4.23 -12.01
C GLY A 133 6.41 -4.85 -10.62
N THR A 134 6.02 -4.02 -9.64
CA THR A 134 5.91 -4.40 -8.23
C THR A 134 4.55 -3.99 -7.69
N ILE A 135 3.86 -4.91 -6.99
CA ILE A 135 2.60 -4.67 -6.30
C ILE A 135 2.84 -4.80 -4.80
N LEU A 136 2.55 -3.73 -4.05
CA LEU A 136 2.79 -3.65 -2.62
C LEU A 136 1.47 -3.52 -1.86
N PHE A 137 1.33 -4.30 -0.79
CA PHE A 137 0.20 -4.22 0.13
C PHE A 137 0.69 -3.82 1.51
N THR A 138 0.21 -2.67 2.02
CA THR A 138 0.50 -2.24 3.39
C THR A 138 -0.28 -3.11 4.37
N GLY A 139 0.43 -4.01 5.01
CA GLY A 139 -0.07 -4.91 6.05
C GLY A 139 -0.14 -4.25 7.42
N ALA A 140 -0.33 -5.08 8.43
CA ALA A 140 -0.28 -4.72 9.84
C ALA A 140 -0.13 -5.99 10.69
N SER A 141 0.29 -5.84 11.95
CA SER A 141 0.32 -6.94 12.94
C SER A 141 -0.99 -7.72 13.01
N ALA A 142 -2.12 -7.06 12.76
CA ALA A 142 -3.44 -7.70 12.68
C ALA A 142 -3.61 -8.67 11.49
N GLY A 143 -2.65 -8.76 10.58
CA GLY A 143 -2.59 -9.80 9.54
C GLY A 143 -1.73 -11.01 9.92
N VAL A 144 -1.14 -10.99 11.12
CA VAL A 144 -0.32 -12.07 11.67
C VAL A 144 -0.94 -12.66 12.94
N LYS A 145 -1.54 -11.81 13.76
CA LYS A 145 -2.22 -12.21 15.02
C LYS A 145 -3.50 -11.40 15.24
N GLY A 146 -4.52 -12.01 15.84
CA GLY A 146 -5.72 -11.32 16.28
C GLY A 146 -5.48 -10.58 17.59
N PHE A 147 -6.18 -9.45 17.77
CA PHE A 147 -6.17 -8.68 19.01
C PHE A 147 -7.59 -8.56 19.58
N PRO A 148 -7.76 -8.49 20.89
CA PRO A 148 -9.05 -8.19 21.49
C PRO A 148 -9.65 -6.91 20.92
N LEU A 149 -10.96 -6.87 20.76
CA LEU A 149 -11.72 -5.71 20.26
C LEU A 149 -11.34 -5.26 18.83
N SER A 150 -10.70 -6.11 18.04
CA SER A 150 -10.13 -5.74 16.73
C SER A 150 -10.46 -6.74 15.62
N ALA A 151 -11.53 -7.53 15.78
CA ALA A 151 -11.90 -8.60 14.86
C ALA A 151 -12.02 -8.13 13.39
N PRO A 152 -12.73 -7.01 13.06
CA PRO A 152 -12.87 -6.58 11.66
C PRO A 152 -11.55 -6.21 11.00
N PHE A 153 -10.64 -5.59 11.76
CA PHE A 153 -9.33 -5.23 11.26
C PHE A 153 -8.44 -6.47 11.00
N ALA A 154 -8.50 -7.46 11.92
CA ALA A 154 -7.81 -8.72 11.72
C ALA A 154 -8.37 -9.48 10.52
N MET A 155 -9.69 -9.62 10.39
CA MET A 155 -10.33 -10.25 9.21
C MET A 155 -9.82 -9.64 7.90
N GLY A 156 -9.82 -8.31 7.79
CA GLY A 156 -9.37 -7.61 6.58
C GLY A 156 -7.88 -7.81 6.31
N LYS A 157 -7.01 -7.72 7.33
CA LYS A 157 -5.55 -7.83 7.15
C LYS A 157 -5.08 -9.27 6.91
N PHE A 158 -5.69 -10.27 7.52
CA PHE A 158 -5.44 -11.68 7.19
C PHE A 158 -5.87 -12.00 5.77
N ALA A 159 -7.06 -11.54 5.34
CA ALA A 159 -7.53 -11.73 3.97
C ALA A 159 -6.61 -11.03 2.95
N GLN A 160 -6.16 -9.80 3.23
CA GLN A 160 -5.19 -9.08 2.40
C GLN A 160 -3.85 -9.82 2.29
N ARG A 161 -3.35 -10.40 3.40
CA ARG A 161 -2.13 -11.21 3.40
C ARG A 161 -2.30 -12.48 2.57
N GLY A 162 -3.41 -13.20 2.74
CA GLY A 162 -3.72 -14.39 1.93
C GLY A 162 -3.79 -14.09 0.44
N LEU A 163 -4.43 -12.96 0.07
CA LEU A 163 -4.43 -12.45 -1.31
C LEU A 163 -3.00 -12.24 -1.83
N ALA A 164 -2.17 -11.50 -1.09
CA ALA A 164 -0.79 -11.21 -1.49
C ALA A 164 0.04 -12.48 -1.68
N GLN A 165 -0.10 -13.47 -0.80
CA GLN A 165 0.57 -14.77 -0.91
C GLN A 165 0.14 -15.55 -2.17
N SER A 166 -1.15 -15.54 -2.49
CA SER A 166 -1.69 -16.19 -3.69
C SER A 166 -1.15 -15.51 -4.94
N MET A 167 -1.24 -14.17 -4.99
CA MET A 167 -0.74 -13.37 -6.11
C MET A 167 0.77 -13.52 -6.30
N ALA A 168 1.56 -13.56 -5.23
CA ALA A 168 3.01 -13.76 -5.31
C ALA A 168 3.34 -15.09 -6.02
N ARG A 169 2.70 -16.19 -5.62
CA ARG A 169 2.92 -17.51 -6.23
C ARG A 169 2.55 -17.55 -7.71
N GLU A 170 1.49 -16.84 -8.09
CA GLU A 170 1.02 -16.81 -9.47
C GLU A 170 1.85 -15.87 -10.36
N LEU A 171 2.28 -14.72 -9.83
CA LEU A 171 2.78 -13.60 -10.63
C LEU A 171 4.30 -13.43 -10.60
N HIS A 172 5.01 -13.90 -9.56
CA HIS A 172 6.47 -13.89 -9.53
C HIS A 172 7.08 -14.60 -10.75
N PRO A 173 6.64 -15.81 -11.15
CA PRO A 173 7.15 -16.47 -12.34
C PRO A 173 6.89 -15.67 -13.64
N LYS A 174 5.91 -14.77 -13.63
CA LYS A 174 5.55 -13.89 -14.76
C LYS A 174 6.26 -12.53 -14.71
N GLY A 175 7.17 -12.32 -13.75
CA GLY A 175 7.97 -11.10 -13.64
C GLY A 175 7.29 -9.95 -12.91
N ILE A 176 6.25 -10.18 -12.12
CA ILE A 176 5.61 -9.19 -11.25
C ILE A 176 5.94 -9.53 -9.80
N HIS A 177 6.68 -8.64 -9.13
CA HIS A 177 6.97 -8.77 -7.71
C HIS A 177 5.75 -8.38 -6.87
N VAL A 178 5.28 -9.25 -6.00
CA VAL A 178 4.17 -8.98 -5.07
C VAL A 178 4.66 -9.13 -3.65
N ALA A 179 4.51 -8.08 -2.83
CA ALA A 179 4.92 -8.11 -1.44
C ALA A 179 3.86 -7.54 -0.49
N TRP A 180 3.73 -8.18 0.66
CA TRP A 180 2.91 -7.75 1.78
C TRP A 180 3.82 -7.32 2.93
N ILE A 181 3.65 -6.06 3.40
CA ILE A 181 4.53 -5.47 4.39
C ILE A 181 3.80 -5.37 5.72
N ASN A 182 4.18 -6.21 6.68
CA ASN A 182 3.68 -6.17 8.04
C ASN A 182 4.24 -4.95 8.78
N ILE A 183 3.42 -3.94 8.99
CA ILE A 183 3.75 -2.81 9.86
C ILE A 183 3.35 -3.18 11.28
N ASP A 184 4.32 -3.61 12.08
CA ASP A 184 4.10 -4.08 13.44
C ASP A 184 4.44 -2.99 14.45
N GLY A 185 3.55 -2.01 14.55
CA GLY A 185 3.66 -0.84 15.45
C GLY A 185 2.88 0.36 14.95
N GLY A 186 2.92 1.44 15.72
CA GLY A 186 2.41 2.74 15.32
C GLY A 186 3.34 3.41 14.32
N ILE A 187 2.81 4.07 13.28
CA ILE A 187 3.61 4.91 12.39
C ILE A 187 3.51 6.35 12.87
N ARG A 188 4.63 7.05 13.03
CA ARG A 188 4.65 8.47 13.34
C ARG A 188 3.88 9.27 12.30
N ASN A 189 3.12 10.25 12.77
CA ASN A 189 2.41 11.17 11.89
C ASN A 189 2.12 12.48 12.65
N ALA A 190 2.84 13.53 12.31
CA ALA A 190 2.71 14.83 12.96
C ALA A 190 1.31 15.46 12.84
N SER A 191 0.51 15.06 11.83
CA SER A 191 -0.86 15.55 11.67
C SER A 191 -1.89 14.82 12.55
N ARG A 192 -1.46 13.85 13.38
CA ARG A 192 -2.31 13.03 14.26
C ARG A 192 -1.73 13.00 15.66
N PRO A 193 -2.37 13.62 16.67
CA PRO A 193 -1.86 13.67 18.03
C PRO A 193 -1.56 12.28 18.62
N GLU A 194 -2.40 11.27 18.32
CA GLU A 194 -2.22 9.89 18.75
C GLU A 194 -1.07 9.15 18.04
N ARG A 195 -0.38 9.83 17.13
CA ARG A 195 0.76 9.30 16.36
C ARG A 195 2.02 10.14 16.53
N VAL A 196 2.10 10.84 17.63
CA VAL A 196 3.31 11.56 18.09
C VAL A 196 3.90 10.76 19.25
N GLU A 197 5.20 10.50 19.20
CA GLU A 197 5.89 9.79 20.27
C GLU A 197 5.89 10.59 21.58
N ALA A 198 5.64 9.91 22.67
CA ALA A 198 5.79 10.51 24.00
C ALA A 198 7.28 10.68 24.33
N THR A 199 7.60 11.76 25.03
CA THR A 199 9.00 12.09 25.36
C THR A 199 9.66 11.08 26.29
N ASP A 200 8.88 10.35 27.08
CA ASP A 200 9.30 9.30 28.00
C ASP A 200 9.35 7.90 27.35
N ASN A 201 8.95 7.78 26.09
CA ASN A 201 8.98 6.53 25.33
C ASN A 201 9.43 6.79 23.88
N PRO A 202 10.67 7.24 23.68
CA PRO A 202 11.22 7.49 22.35
C PRO A 202 11.36 6.18 21.56
N ASP A 203 11.34 6.29 20.24
CA ASP A 203 11.44 5.17 19.30
C ASP A 203 10.33 4.12 19.43
N SER A 204 9.18 4.48 20.05
CA SER A 204 8.02 3.60 20.19
C SER A 204 7.18 3.48 18.92
N MET A 205 7.47 4.31 17.90
CA MET A 205 6.76 4.32 16.64
C MET A 205 7.74 4.18 15.45
N LEU A 206 7.23 3.59 14.37
CA LEU A 206 7.98 3.53 13.12
C LEU A 206 8.06 4.89 12.46
N ASP A 207 9.24 5.23 11.98
CA ASP A 207 9.46 6.37 11.11
C ASP A 207 8.91 6.08 9.70
N PRO A 208 8.00 6.91 9.16
CA PRO A 208 7.45 6.71 7.81
C PRO A 208 8.52 6.75 6.71
N ASP A 209 9.60 7.52 6.89
CA ASP A 209 10.71 7.55 5.92
C ASP A 209 11.55 6.27 5.97
N ALA A 210 11.72 5.67 7.16
CA ALA A 210 12.36 4.36 7.28
C ALA A 210 11.54 3.27 6.58
N ILE A 211 10.22 3.26 6.79
CA ILE A 211 9.33 2.32 6.08
C ILE A 211 9.40 2.54 4.56
N ALA A 212 9.39 3.80 4.11
CA ALA A 212 9.48 4.12 2.69
C ALA A 212 10.78 3.61 2.05
N ARG A 213 11.92 3.66 2.75
CA ARG A 213 13.18 3.06 2.28
C ARG A 213 13.06 1.55 2.07
N GLU A 214 12.37 0.85 2.96
CA GLU A 214 12.15 -0.60 2.80
C GLU A 214 11.20 -0.92 1.62
N TYR A 215 10.21 -0.07 1.36
CA TYR A 215 9.36 -0.19 0.16
C TYR A 215 10.18 0.00 -1.12
N MET A 216 11.08 1.00 -1.15
CA MET A 216 12.01 1.19 -2.26
C MET A 216 12.98 0.02 -2.41
N HIS A 217 13.47 -0.53 -1.29
CA HIS A 217 14.30 -1.74 -1.31
C HIS A 217 13.56 -2.90 -1.99
N LEU A 218 12.30 -3.17 -1.64
CA LEU A 218 11.49 -4.21 -2.28
C LEU A 218 11.33 -3.97 -3.80
N ILE A 219 11.13 -2.72 -4.22
CA ILE A 219 11.01 -2.37 -5.64
C ILE A 219 12.30 -2.70 -6.39
N HIS A 220 13.45 -2.51 -5.76
CA HIS A 220 14.77 -2.70 -6.38
C HIS A 220 15.41 -4.07 -6.13
N GLN A 221 14.75 -4.96 -5.36
CA GLN A 221 15.29 -6.29 -5.11
C GLN A 221 15.60 -7.05 -6.39
N ASP A 222 16.73 -7.75 -6.40
CA ASP A 222 17.02 -8.71 -7.46
C ASP A 222 15.98 -9.83 -7.48
N ARG A 223 15.53 -10.20 -8.67
CA ARG A 223 14.46 -11.19 -8.83
C ARG A 223 14.84 -12.58 -8.33
N SER A 224 16.12 -12.89 -8.18
CA SER A 224 16.58 -14.17 -7.61
C SER A 224 16.34 -14.25 -6.10
N ALA A 225 16.01 -13.12 -5.44
CA ALA A 225 15.83 -13.01 -4.00
C ALA A 225 14.65 -12.10 -3.61
N TRP A 226 13.53 -12.21 -4.31
CA TRP A 226 12.32 -11.44 -4.00
C TRP A 226 11.68 -11.85 -2.67
N SER A 227 11.47 -10.88 -1.80
CA SER A 227 10.70 -11.07 -0.56
C SER A 227 9.21 -10.89 -0.83
N ASN A 228 8.40 -11.89 -0.51
CA ASN A 228 6.95 -11.78 -0.60
C ASN A 228 6.29 -11.27 0.69
N GLU A 229 7.02 -11.32 1.82
CA GLU A 229 6.59 -10.75 3.10
C GLU A 229 7.78 -10.10 3.81
N LEU A 230 7.54 -8.93 4.42
CA LEU A 230 8.51 -8.21 5.23
C LEU A 230 7.82 -7.72 6.50
N THR A 231 8.47 -7.86 7.66
CA THR A 231 7.96 -7.31 8.93
C THR A 231 8.86 -6.17 9.39
N LEU A 232 8.25 -5.01 9.61
CA LEU A 232 8.90 -3.81 10.14
C LEU A 232 8.29 -3.45 11.49
N ARG A 233 9.14 -3.17 12.48
CA ARG A 233 8.71 -2.78 13.82
C ARG A 233 9.72 -1.86 14.49
N PRO A 234 9.31 -1.05 15.46
CA PRO A 234 10.25 -0.36 16.34
C PRO A 234 11.11 -1.38 17.08
N TRP A 235 12.38 -1.05 17.32
CA TRP A 235 13.29 -1.97 18.02
C TRP A 235 12.87 -2.26 19.47
N VAL A 236 12.06 -1.38 20.07
CA VAL A 236 11.50 -1.52 21.42
C VAL A 236 10.19 -2.33 21.47
N GLU A 237 9.61 -2.69 20.32
CA GLU A 237 8.33 -3.43 20.25
C GLU A 237 8.51 -4.84 20.82
N ARG A 238 7.56 -5.25 21.65
CA ARG A 238 7.56 -6.58 22.27
C ARG A 238 6.73 -7.56 21.42
N PHE A 239 7.25 -8.78 21.32
CA PHE A 239 6.61 -9.86 20.52
C PHE A 239 5.48 -10.53 21.26
#